data_4916c4c1594e272feaad44f5c75f66b1
#
_entry.id   4916c4c1594e272feaad44f5c75f66b1
#
_cell.length_a   1.000
_cell.length_b   1.000
_cell.length_c   1.000
_cell.angle_alpha   90.00
_cell.angle_beta   90.00
_cell.angle_gamma   90.00
#
_symmetry.space_group_name_H-M   'P 1'
#
loop_
_entity.id
_entity.type
_entity.pdbx_description
1 polymer ?
#
loop_
_entity_poly.entity_id
_entity_poly.type
_entity_poly.pdbx_seq_one_letter_code
_entity_poly.pdbx_strand_id
1 'polypeptide(L)'
;KRGVPAIPGAELPHVRTGDQLRALIVGEDGAAGLGAVSQLVVGIGRRLGVLASPARIRTLSKRWMPIGKNVVVLGGGLVGLELAEFLAERGRTVTVIEEGAHLGLPMAMPRRWTAVGTASRHGVTLVRNAAPVSISTTSVRYRVGEDEFEVPANDVVVASYVSADSSVADALRSGGFDVRLAGDAMDVGYIEGAMHSAHAVAREIR
;
A
#
# COMPACT_ATOMS: atom_id res chain seq x y z
N LYS A 1 -3.89 9.20 -7.30
CA LYS A 1 -3.46 9.80 -6.02
C LYS A 1 -3.70 8.81 -4.89
N ARG A 2 -2.73 8.62 -3.98
CA ARG A 2 -2.88 7.73 -2.82
C ARG A 2 -3.24 8.54 -1.59
N GLY A 3 -4.20 8.03 -0.83
CA GLY A 3 -4.69 8.63 0.40
C GLY A 3 -4.52 7.73 1.61
N VAL A 4 -5.00 8.20 2.73
CA VAL A 4 -5.14 7.43 3.98
C VAL A 4 -6.62 7.44 4.39
N PRO A 5 -7.09 6.45 5.14
CA PRO A 5 -8.46 6.44 5.62
C PRO A 5 -8.74 7.64 6.55
N ALA A 6 -9.97 8.14 6.51
CA ALA A 6 -10.42 9.22 7.41
C ALA A 6 -10.82 8.65 8.78
N ILE A 7 -9.87 8.06 9.50
CA ILE A 7 -10.07 7.49 10.84
C ILE A 7 -9.06 8.09 11.83
N PRO A 8 -9.39 8.15 13.14
CA PRO A 8 -8.48 8.61 14.16
C PRO A 8 -7.14 7.87 14.13
N GLY A 9 -6.03 8.59 14.14
CA GLY A 9 -4.68 8.05 14.14
C GLY A 9 -4.08 7.76 12.76
N ALA A 10 -4.80 8.02 11.66
CA ALA A 10 -4.27 7.84 10.30
C ALA A 10 -3.09 8.80 9.98
N GLU A 11 -2.95 9.88 10.73
CA GLU A 11 -1.87 10.87 10.64
C GLU A 11 -0.61 10.51 11.43
N LEU A 12 -0.62 9.42 12.19
CA LEU A 12 0.50 9.02 13.05
C LEU A 12 1.74 8.66 12.22
N PRO A 13 2.97 8.93 12.71
CA PRO A 13 4.21 8.78 11.94
C PRO A 13 4.53 7.35 11.47
N HIS A 14 3.96 6.34 12.12
CA HIS A 14 4.12 4.93 11.76
C HIS A 14 3.03 4.44 10.78
N VAL A 15 2.09 5.30 10.39
CA VAL A 15 1.10 5.04 9.33
C VAL A 15 1.68 5.55 8.01
N ARG A 16 1.82 4.67 7.03
CA ARG A 16 2.47 4.97 5.74
C ARG A 16 1.66 4.46 4.57
N THR A 17 1.67 5.20 3.49
CA THR A 17 1.24 4.68 2.19
C THR A 17 2.30 3.76 1.59
N GLY A 18 1.95 2.97 0.58
CA GLY A 18 2.91 2.13 -0.13
C GLY A 18 4.07 2.92 -0.74
N ASP A 19 3.84 4.15 -1.22
CA ASP A 19 4.90 5.03 -1.77
C ASP A 19 5.86 5.51 -0.68
N GLN A 20 5.33 5.93 0.47
CA GLN A 20 6.14 6.31 1.62
C GLN A 20 6.96 5.14 2.15
N LEU A 21 6.37 3.93 2.16
CA LEU A 21 7.10 2.73 2.54
C LEU A 21 8.24 2.42 1.55
N ARG A 22 7.99 2.55 0.25
CA ARG A 22 9.01 2.38 -0.78
C ARG A 22 10.13 3.40 -0.61
N ALA A 23 9.79 4.69 -0.49
CA ALA A 23 10.75 5.76 -0.27
C ALA A 23 11.63 5.50 0.96
N LEU A 24 11.03 4.99 2.05
CA LEU A 24 11.73 4.59 3.26
C LEU A 24 12.75 3.47 3.02
N ILE A 25 12.37 2.42 2.26
CA ILE A 25 13.22 1.26 1.98
C ILE A 25 14.36 1.65 1.03
N VAL A 26 14.10 2.49 0.05
CA VAL A 26 15.09 2.97 -0.94
C VAL A 26 15.91 4.14 -0.39
N GLY A 27 15.44 4.81 0.66
CA GLY A 27 16.11 5.95 1.28
C GLY A 27 15.98 7.24 0.48
N GLU A 28 14.92 7.38 -0.33
CA GLU A 28 14.68 8.57 -1.17
C GLU A 28 14.26 9.78 -0.33
N ASP A 29 13.40 9.60 0.66
CA ASP A 29 13.00 10.65 1.61
C ASP A 29 13.81 10.50 2.90
N GLY A 30 14.56 11.52 3.25
CA GLY A 30 15.41 11.53 4.43
C GLY A 30 14.66 11.09 5.67
N ALA A 31 14.71 9.82 5.99
CA ALA A 31 14.41 9.12 7.24
C ALA A 31 13.36 9.76 8.20
N ALA A 32 12.51 10.66 7.72
CA ALA A 32 11.46 11.31 8.49
C ALA A 32 10.51 10.23 9.05
N GLY A 33 10.40 10.13 10.38
CA GLY A 33 9.59 9.14 11.07
C GLY A 33 10.32 7.84 11.45
N LEU A 34 11.63 7.70 11.13
CA LEU A 34 12.45 6.61 11.65
C LEU A 34 13.08 6.98 13.01
N GLY A 35 13.25 6.01 13.89
CA GLY A 35 14.06 6.18 15.08
C GLY A 35 15.55 6.44 14.74
N ALA A 36 16.28 7.10 15.61
CA ALA A 36 17.67 7.55 15.38
C ALA A 36 18.62 6.43 14.88
N VAL A 37 18.47 5.21 15.37
CA VAL A 37 19.27 4.05 14.95
C VAL A 37 18.97 3.67 13.51
N SER A 38 17.69 3.66 13.12
CA SER A 38 17.28 3.34 11.76
C SER A 38 17.74 4.41 10.76
N GLN A 39 17.70 5.69 11.14
CA GLN A 39 18.26 6.79 10.35
C GLN A 39 19.75 6.61 10.09
N LEU A 40 20.51 6.23 11.13
CA LEU A 40 21.93 5.98 11.01
C LEU A 40 22.24 4.81 10.06
N VAL A 41 21.53 3.70 10.20
CA VAL A 41 21.72 2.50 9.35
C VAL A 41 21.38 2.77 7.90
N VAL A 42 20.27 3.46 7.62
CA VAL A 42 19.88 3.87 6.26
C VAL A 42 20.93 4.84 5.68
N GLY A 43 21.41 5.80 6.47
CA GLY A 43 22.46 6.75 6.07
C GLY A 43 23.77 6.06 5.69
N ILE A 44 24.21 5.09 6.48
CA ILE A 44 25.41 4.28 6.20
C ILE A 44 25.19 3.43 4.94
N GLY A 45 24.06 2.76 4.82
CA GLY A 45 23.71 1.93 3.63
C GLY A 45 23.69 2.74 2.33
N ARG A 46 23.22 3.99 2.41
CA ARG A 46 23.25 4.93 1.29
C ARG A 46 24.67 5.33 0.89
N ARG A 47 25.51 5.66 1.87
CA ARG A 47 26.93 6.02 1.66
C ARG A 47 27.76 4.88 1.06
N LEU A 48 27.46 3.64 1.43
CA LEU A 48 28.14 2.44 0.94
C LEU A 48 27.57 1.93 -0.41
N GLY A 49 26.62 2.63 -1.02
CA GLY A 49 26.01 2.24 -2.30
C GLY A 49 25.19 0.94 -2.22
N VAL A 50 24.85 0.50 -1.02
CA VAL A 50 24.07 -0.72 -0.80
C VAL A 50 22.67 -0.56 -1.37
N LEU A 51 22.07 0.63 -1.22
CA LEU A 51 20.72 0.95 -1.68
C LEU A 51 20.63 1.14 -3.21
N ALA A 52 21.76 1.19 -3.92
CA ALA A 52 21.81 1.28 -5.38
C ALA A 52 21.61 -0.08 -6.08
N SER A 53 21.65 -1.21 -5.34
CA SER A 53 21.53 -2.56 -5.91
C SER A 53 20.28 -3.27 -5.39
N PRO A 54 19.27 -3.59 -6.26
CA PRO A 54 18.09 -4.35 -5.85
C PRO A 54 18.39 -5.70 -5.20
N ALA A 55 19.45 -6.37 -5.65
CA ALA A 55 19.89 -7.66 -5.09
C ALA A 55 20.39 -7.51 -3.65
N ARG A 56 21.15 -6.45 -3.36
CA ARG A 56 21.66 -6.15 -2.02
C ARG A 56 20.53 -5.75 -1.08
N ILE A 57 19.57 -4.92 -1.55
CA ILE A 57 18.37 -4.56 -0.78
C ILE A 57 17.58 -5.81 -0.43
N ARG A 58 17.37 -6.73 -1.38
CA ARG A 58 16.65 -7.99 -1.16
C ARG A 58 17.31 -8.86 -0.07
N THR A 59 18.63 -8.97 -0.08
CA THR A 59 19.38 -9.78 0.89
C THR A 59 19.40 -9.13 2.26
N LEU A 60 19.66 -7.82 2.34
CA LEU A 60 19.77 -7.10 3.60
C LEU A 60 18.41 -6.92 4.27
N SER A 61 17.34 -6.68 3.50
CA SER A 61 15.99 -6.54 4.05
C SER A 61 15.47 -7.81 4.74
N LYS A 62 16.05 -8.98 4.43
CA LYS A 62 15.78 -10.22 5.18
C LYS A 62 16.37 -10.22 6.59
N ARG A 63 17.49 -9.51 6.79
CA ARG A 63 18.17 -9.42 8.09
C ARG A 63 17.74 -8.21 8.89
N TRP A 64 17.55 -7.10 8.23
CA TRP A 64 17.14 -5.84 8.86
C TRP A 64 16.26 -5.02 7.92
N MET A 65 15.24 -4.40 8.48
CA MET A 65 14.31 -3.53 7.79
C MET A 65 13.82 -2.46 8.76
N PRO A 66 13.70 -1.20 8.37
CA PRO A 66 13.23 -0.11 9.23
C PRO A 66 11.71 -0.16 9.48
N ILE A 67 11.18 -1.34 9.74
CA ILE A 67 9.77 -1.63 10.01
C ILE A 67 9.71 -2.57 11.19
N GLY A 68 8.80 -2.31 12.10
CA GLY A 68 8.59 -3.10 13.30
C GLY A 68 8.16 -4.53 13.03
N LYS A 69 8.03 -5.32 14.10
CA LYS A 69 7.72 -6.74 13.99
C LYS A 69 6.25 -6.99 13.60
N ASN A 70 5.32 -6.23 14.17
CA ASN A 70 3.90 -6.35 13.92
C ASN A 70 3.49 -5.29 12.91
N VAL A 71 2.98 -5.70 11.76
CA VAL A 71 2.56 -4.80 10.69
C VAL A 71 1.11 -5.06 10.33
N VAL A 72 0.33 -3.99 10.30
CA VAL A 72 -1.05 -4.05 9.79
C VAL A 72 -1.07 -3.45 8.39
N VAL A 73 -1.64 -4.17 7.45
CA VAL A 73 -1.88 -3.70 6.07
C VAL A 73 -3.36 -3.41 5.91
N LEU A 74 -3.71 -2.17 5.63
CA LEU A 74 -5.08 -1.74 5.34
C LEU A 74 -5.33 -1.84 3.83
N GLY A 75 -6.19 -2.77 3.44
CA GLY A 75 -6.50 -3.12 2.07
C GLY A 75 -5.87 -4.45 1.63
N GLY A 76 -6.73 -5.41 1.32
CA GLY A 76 -6.37 -6.77 0.89
C GLY A 76 -6.47 -6.99 -0.62
N GLY A 77 -6.33 -5.93 -1.43
CA GLY A 77 -6.22 -6.03 -2.88
C GLY A 77 -4.87 -6.60 -3.34
N LEU A 78 -4.58 -6.51 -4.64
CA LEU A 78 -3.32 -7.00 -5.22
C LEU A 78 -2.09 -6.47 -4.46
N VAL A 79 -2.01 -5.16 -4.31
CA VAL A 79 -0.84 -4.50 -3.69
C VAL A 79 -0.71 -4.89 -2.21
N GLY A 80 -1.83 -4.95 -1.48
CA GLY A 80 -1.83 -5.31 -0.06
C GLY A 80 -1.38 -6.74 0.18
N LEU A 81 -1.82 -7.70 -0.63
CA LEU A 81 -1.39 -9.11 -0.52
C LEU A 81 0.08 -9.30 -0.88
N GLU A 82 0.57 -8.69 -1.97
CA GLU A 82 1.98 -8.77 -2.36
C GLU A 82 2.90 -8.13 -1.31
N LEU A 83 2.46 -7.02 -0.73
CA LEU A 83 3.18 -6.38 0.37
C LEU A 83 3.18 -7.24 1.63
N ALA A 84 2.04 -7.81 1.99
CA ALA A 84 1.92 -8.67 3.17
C ALA A 84 2.83 -9.90 3.06
N GLU A 85 2.84 -10.56 1.89
CA GLU A 85 3.76 -11.67 1.58
C GLU A 85 5.22 -11.23 1.71
N PHE A 86 5.59 -10.11 1.07
CA PHE A 86 6.93 -9.54 1.14
C PHE A 86 7.41 -9.29 2.58
N LEU A 87 6.54 -8.77 3.45
CA LEU A 87 6.85 -8.49 4.85
C LEU A 87 6.93 -9.80 5.68
N ALA A 88 6.02 -10.74 5.46
CA ALA A 88 6.00 -12.03 6.15
C ALA A 88 7.25 -12.85 5.83
N GLU A 89 7.70 -12.90 4.57
CA GLU A 89 8.96 -13.52 4.16
C GLU A 89 10.20 -12.95 4.89
N ARG A 90 10.07 -11.72 5.44
CA ARG A 90 11.11 -11.02 6.20
C ARG A 90 10.91 -11.10 7.70
N GLY A 91 10.09 -12.08 8.14
CA GLY A 91 9.86 -12.40 9.54
C GLY A 91 8.99 -11.39 10.28
N ARG A 92 8.16 -10.62 9.56
CA ARG A 92 7.14 -9.76 10.20
C ARG A 92 5.87 -10.56 10.45
N THR A 93 5.21 -10.26 11.56
CA THR A 93 3.86 -10.72 11.85
C THR A 93 2.90 -9.76 11.17
N VAL A 94 2.20 -10.22 10.13
CA VAL A 94 1.39 -9.35 9.28
C VAL A 94 -0.08 -9.69 9.42
N THR A 95 -0.90 -8.67 9.61
CA THR A 95 -2.36 -8.74 9.54
C THR A 95 -2.86 -7.85 8.41
N VAL A 96 -3.61 -8.41 7.48
CA VAL A 96 -4.31 -7.67 6.41
C VAL A 96 -5.75 -7.46 6.84
N ILE A 97 -6.20 -6.22 6.82
CA ILE A 97 -7.59 -5.83 7.09
C ILE A 97 -8.21 -5.35 5.77
N GLU A 98 -9.28 -6.03 5.33
CA GLU A 98 -9.98 -5.74 4.09
C GLU A 98 -11.46 -5.48 4.37
N GLU A 99 -11.96 -4.34 3.93
CA GLU A 99 -13.36 -3.94 4.11
C GLU A 99 -14.31 -4.81 3.27
N GLY A 100 -13.86 -5.23 2.10
CA GLY A 100 -14.62 -6.06 1.19
C GLY A 100 -14.70 -7.53 1.60
N ALA A 101 -15.68 -8.24 1.03
CA ALA A 101 -15.84 -9.68 1.23
C ALA A 101 -14.75 -10.52 0.55
N HIS A 102 -14.03 -9.94 -0.39
CA HIS A 102 -13.08 -10.65 -1.24
C HIS A 102 -11.69 -10.03 -1.22
N LEU A 103 -10.70 -10.85 -0.86
CA LEU A 103 -9.29 -10.49 -0.96
C LEU A 103 -8.79 -10.62 -2.41
N GLY A 104 -7.78 -9.83 -2.75
CA GLY A 104 -7.08 -9.93 -4.01
C GLY A 104 -7.81 -9.35 -5.22
N LEU A 105 -8.85 -8.57 -5.03
CA LEU A 105 -9.47 -7.85 -6.15
C LEU A 105 -8.54 -6.71 -6.63
N PRO A 106 -8.54 -6.41 -7.93
CA PRO A 106 -9.32 -7.01 -9.03
C PRO A 106 -8.63 -8.18 -9.77
N MET A 107 -7.70 -8.91 -9.13
CA MET A 107 -7.02 -10.03 -9.79
C MET A 107 -8.00 -11.09 -10.33
N ALA A 108 -7.69 -11.64 -11.50
CA ALA A 108 -8.38 -12.80 -12.05
C ALA A 108 -8.26 -14.03 -11.12
N MET A 109 -9.28 -14.89 -11.13
CA MET A 109 -9.47 -15.99 -10.16
C MET A 109 -8.24 -16.87 -9.92
N PRO A 110 -7.51 -17.42 -10.93
CA PRO A 110 -6.38 -18.29 -10.67
C PRO A 110 -5.24 -17.58 -9.92
N ARG A 111 -4.89 -16.35 -10.32
CA ARG A 111 -3.86 -15.55 -9.66
C ARG A 111 -4.28 -15.12 -8.25
N ARG A 112 -5.55 -14.76 -8.07
CA ARG A 112 -6.12 -14.37 -6.77
C ARG A 112 -6.01 -15.48 -5.75
N TRP A 113 -6.42 -16.71 -6.10
CA TRP A 113 -6.29 -17.86 -5.23
C TRP A 113 -4.85 -18.16 -4.84
N THR A 114 -3.95 -18.07 -5.81
CA THR A 114 -2.53 -18.26 -5.56
C THR A 114 -1.99 -17.21 -4.58
N ALA A 115 -2.29 -15.93 -4.78
CA ALA A 115 -1.83 -14.84 -3.92
C ALA A 115 -2.36 -14.98 -2.49
N VAL A 116 -3.67 -15.22 -2.32
CA VAL A 116 -4.29 -15.43 -1.00
C VAL A 116 -3.70 -16.68 -0.32
N GLY A 117 -3.58 -17.79 -1.05
CA GLY A 117 -3.00 -19.03 -0.53
C GLY A 117 -1.52 -18.88 -0.14
N THR A 118 -0.74 -18.10 -0.90
CA THR A 118 0.67 -17.84 -0.58
C THR A 118 0.81 -16.97 0.66
N ALA A 119 0.05 -15.89 0.76
CA ALA A 119 0.02 -15.05 1.96
C ALA A 119 -0.33 -15.88 3.22
N SER A 120 -1.37 -16.73 3.13
CA SER A 120 -1.74 -17.62 4.24
C SER A 120 -0.63 -18.59 4.61
N ARG A 121 0.07 -19.21 3.64
CA ARG A 121 1.20 -20.12 3.90
C ARG A 121 2.38 -19.43 4.57
N HIS A 122 2.58 -18.14 4.30
CA HIS A 122 3.58 -17.33 5.01
C HIS A 122 3.12 -16.82 6.38
N GLY A 123 1.97 -17.28 6.86
CA GLY A 123 1.46 -16.93 8.19
C GLY A 123 0.81 -15.54 8.28
N VAL A 124 0.42 -14.96 7.15
CA VAL A 124 -0.33 -13.69 7.15
C VAL A 124 -1.75 -13.93 7.66
N THR A 125 -2.17 -13.16 8.64
CA THR A 125 -3.57 -13.13 9.11
C THR A 125 -4.39 -12.28 8.13
N LEU A 126 -5.42 -12.89 7.53
CA LEU A 126 -6.28 -12.26 6.52
C LEU A 126 -7.69 -12.05 7.10
N VAL A 127 -8.07 -10.80 7.32
CA VAL A 127 -9.38 -10.42 7.87
C VAL A 127 -10.20 -9.74 6.78
N ARG A 128 -11.40 -10.25 6.52
CA ARG A 128 -12.35 -9.74 5.52
C ARG A 128 -13.59 -9.15 6.18
N ASN A 129 -14.36 -8.36 5.43
CA ASN A 129 -15.53 -7.63 5.95
C ASN A 129 -15.18 -6.84 7.21
N ALA A 130 -13.98 -6.27 7.25
CA ALA A 130 -13.39 -5.65 8.42
C ALA A 130 -13.08 -4.18 8.13
N ALA A 131 -13.83 -3.28 8.75
CA ALA A 131 -13.62 -1.84 8.61
C ALA A 131 -12.63 -1.35 9.70
N PRO A 132 -11.54 -0.66 9.34
CA PRO A 132 -10.68 -0.04 10.33
C PRO A 132 -11.42 1.10 11.06
N VAL A 133 -11.28 1.14 12.39
CA VAL A 133 -11.99 2.10 13.26
C VAL A 133 -11.05 3.18 13.76
N SER A 134 -9.87 2.79 14.24
CA SER A 134 -8.86 3.73 14.74
C SER A 134 -7.48 3.11 14.80
N ILE A 135 -6.46 3.95 14.74
CA ILE A 135 -5.06 3.58 14.86
C ILE A 135 -4.50 4.26 16.11
N SER A 136 -3.83 3.49 16.96
CA SER A 136 -3.06 3.98 18.09
C SER A 136 -1.55 3.83 17.82
N THR A 137 -0.71 4.27 18.73
CA THR A 137 0.76 4.10 18.63
C THR A 137 1.21 2.64 18.67
N THR A 138 0.35 1.71 19.10
CA THR A 138 0.72 0.31 19.34
C THR A 138 -0.26 -0.70 18.75
N SER A 139 -1.40 -0.26 18.22
CA SER A 139 -2.46 -1.15 17.76
C SER A 139 -3.35 -0.52 16.69
N VAL A 140 -4.11 -1.37 16.01
CA VAL A 140 -5.22 -0.98 15.12
C VAL A 140 -6.49 -1.64 15.63
N ARG A 141 -7.56 -0.85 15.81
CA ARG A 141 -8.91 -1.34 16.04
C ARG A 141 -9.68 -1.42 14.74
N TYR A 142 -10.40 -2.52 14.57
CA TYR A 142 -11.26 -2.76 13.41
C TYR A 142 -12.55 -3.44 13.84
N ARG A 143 -13.57 -3.36 12.98
CA ARG A 143 -14.91 -3.92 13.23
C ARG A 143 -15.25 -4.96 12.16
N VAL A 144 -15.81 -6.07 12.59
CA VAL A 144 -16.41 -7.10 11.73
C VAL A 144 -17.86 -7.29 12.16
N GLY A 145 -18.81 -6.90 11.33
CA GLY A 145 -20.22 -6.84 11.74
C GLY A 145 -20.41 -5.84 12.90
N GLU A 146 -20.95 -6.31 14.01
CA GLU A 146 -21.14 -5.50 15.23
C GLU A 146 -19.96 -5.61 16.21
N ASP A 147 -19.04 -6.55 16.01
CA ASP A 147 -17.94 -6.83 16.93
C ASP A 147 -16.69 -6.01 16.61
N GLU A 148 -16.07 -5.44 17.65
CA GLU A 148 -14.79 -4.76 17.55
C GLU A 148 -13.64 -5.64 18.01
N PHE A 149 -12.54 -5.55 17.27
CA PHE A 149 -11.30 -6.29 17.52
C PHE A 149 -10.13 -5.33 17.55
N GLU A 150 -9.05 -5.74 18.20
CA GLU A 150 -7.80 -4.99 18.25
C GLU A 150 -6.63 -5.90 17.92
N VAL A 151 -5.70 -5.39 17.10
CA VAL A 151 -4.49 -6.11 16.71
C VAL A 151 -3.27 -5.25 16.96
N PRO A 152 -2.16 -5.82 17.52
CA PRO A 152 -0.92 -5.08 17.71
C PRO A 152 -0.34 -4.60 16.39
N ALA A 153 0.15 -3.34 16.37
CA ALA A 153 0.79 -2.73 15.23
C ALA A 153 1.98 -1.86 15.67
N ASN A 154 3.16 -2.13 15.13
CA ASN A 154 4.30 -1.23 15.21
C ASN A 154 4.32 -0.28 14.01
N ASP A 155 3.85 -0.76 12.86
CA ASP A 155 3.69 -0.01 11.63
C ASP A 155 2.36 -0.37 10.97
N VAL A 156 1.74 0.62 10.33
CA VAL A 156 0.53 0.46 9.53
C VAL A 156 0.83 0.88 8.11
N VAL A 157 0.49 0.03 7.14
CA VAL A 157 0.67 0.35 5.72
C VAL A 157 -0.68 0.40 5.01
N VAL A 158 -0.97 1.54 4.42
CA VAL A 158 -2.19 1.76 3.66
C VAL A 158 -1.95 1.35 2.21
N ALA A 159 -2.56 0.23 1.80
CA ALA A 159 -2.47 -0.35 0.46
C ALA A 159 -3.75 -0.17 -0.38
N SER A 160 -4.76 0.45 0.20
CA SER A 160 -6.02 0.88 -0.42
C SER A 160 -6.09 2.40 -0.52
N TYR A 161 -7.29 2.95 -0.74
CA TYR A 161 -7.53 4.40 -0.80
C TYR A 161 -6.79 5.10 -1.95
N VAL A 162 -6.79 4.46 -3.12
CA VAL A 162 -6.29 5.06 -4.35
C VAL A 162 -7.44 5.76 -5.06
N SER A 163 -7.24 7.01 -5.46
CA SER A 163 -8.22 7.80 -6.22
C SER A 163 -7.62 8.34 -7.50
N ALA A 164 -8.46 8.61 -8.48
CA ALA A 164 -8.06 9.32 -9.69
C ALA A 164 -7.44 10.68 -9.37
N ASP A 165 -6.52 11.13 -10.21
CA ASP A 165 -5.94 12.47 -10.14
C ASP A 165 -6.15 13.19 -11.47
N SER A 166 -7.13 14.10 -11.49
CA SER A 166 -7.48 14.92 -12.65
C SER A 166 -6.75 16.27 -12.70
N SER A 167 -5.86 16.55 -11.76
CA SER A 167 -5.26 17.88 -11.57
C SER A 167 -4.61 18.45 -12.85
N VAL A 168 -3.89 17.64 -13.63
CA VAL A 168 -3.31 18.04 -14.90
C VAL A 168 -4.38 18.35 -15.93
N ALA A 169 -5.43 17.53 -16.01
CA ALA A 169 -6.54 17.74 -16.94
C ALA A 169 -7.32 19.01 -16.61
N ASP A 170 -7.52 19.28 -15.33
CA ASP A 170 -8.23 20.48 -14.86
C ASP A 170 -7.41 21.75 -15.16
N ALA A 171 -6.09 21.71 -15.00
CA ALA A 171 -5.19 22.78 -15.40
C ALA A 171 -5.24 23.05 -16.91
N LEU A 172 -5.24 22.00 -17.73
CA LEU A 172 -5.33 22.13 -19.19
C LEU A 172 -6.70 22.67 -19.62
N ARG A 173 -7.79 22.22 -19.02
CA ARG A 173 -9.14 22.76 -19.29
C ARG A 173 -9.22 24.24 -18.94
N SER A 174 -8.61 24.65 -17.83
CA SER A 174 -8.53 26.07 -17.45
C SER A 174 -7.74 26.91 -18.45
N GLY A 175 -6.80 26.28 -19.18
CA GLY A 175 -6.08 26.87 -20.30
C GLY A 175 -6.82 26.87 -21.64
N GLY A 176 -8.09 26.42 -21.67
CA GLY A 176 -8.93 26.41 -22.86
C GLY A 176 -8.81 25.18 -23.76
N PHE A 177 -8.11 24.13 -23.31
CA PHE A 177 -8.00 22.89 -24.07
C PHE A 177 -9.23 21.98 -23.90
N ASP A 178 -9.67 21.31 -24.97
CA ASP A 178 -10.65 20.21 -24.88
C ASP A 178 -9.90 18.95 -24.42
N VAL A 179 -10.10 18.57 -23.15
CA VAL A 179 -9.39 17.48 -22.51
C VAL A 179 -10.32 16.33 -22.21
N ARG A 180 -9.99 15.15 -22.73
CA ARG A 180 -10.61 13.88 -22.42
C ARG A 180 -9.75 13.10 -21.43
N LEU A 181 -10.40 12.44 -20.46
CA LEU A 181 -9.72 11.60 -19.47
C LEU A 181 -9.82 10.13 -19.87
N ALA A 182 -8.75 9.37 -19.65
CA ALA A 182 -8.73 7.93 -19.79
C ALA A 182 -7.79 7.31 -18.74
N GLY A 183 -7.99 6.03 -18.43
CA GLY A 183 -7.19 5.31 -17.46
C GLY A 183 -7.34 5.84 -16.04
N ASP A 184 -6.30 5.66 -15.24
CA ASP A 184 -6.32 5.98 -13.80
C ASP A 184 -6.48 7.48 -13.49
N ALA A 185 -6.37 8.35 -14.50
CA ALA A 185 -6.72 9.76 -14.36
C ALA A 185 -8.24 10.00 -14.33
N MET A 186 -9.03 9.08 -14.88
CA MET A 186 -10.50 9.11 -14.87
C MET A 186 -11.06 8.30 -13.70
N ASP A 187 -10.62 7.04 -13.60
CA ASP A 187 -10.99 6.10 -12.54
C ASP A 187 -9.92 5.02 -12.43
N VAL A 188 -9.59 4.62 -11.21
CA VAL A 188 -8.52 3.65 -10.96
C VAL A 188 -8.98 2.25 -11.32
N GLY A 189 -8.63 1.81 -12.52
CA GLY A 189 -9.06 0.53 -13.09
C GLY A 189 -7.94 -0.35 -13.60
N TYR A 190 -6.69 -0.03 -13.29
CA TYR A 190 -5.50 -0.75 -13.76
C TYR A 190 -5.44 -0.82 -15.30
N ILE A 191 -4.76 -1.83 -15.84
CA ILE A 191 -4.60 -2.01 -17.30
C ILE A 191 -5.96 -2.20 -17.99
N GLU A 192 -6.85 -3.00 -17.42
CA GLU A 192 -8.16 -3.28 -17.99
C GLU A 192 -9.02 -2.00 -18.07
N GLY A 193 -9.12 -1.27 -16.96
CA GLY A 193 -9.86 -0.01 -16.92
C GLY A 193 -9.26 1.04 -17.85
N ALA A 194 -7.92 1.12 -17.93
CA ALA A 194 -7.24 2.02 -18.85
C ALA A 194 -7.55 1.70 -20.32
N MET A 195 -7.56 0.43 -20.70
CA MET A 195 -7.89 -0.01 -22.07
C MET A 195 -9.34 0.28 -22.42
N HIS A 196 -10.28 -0.01 -21.51
CA HIS A 196 -11.71 0.24 -21.76
C HIS A 196 -12.02 1.74 -21.88
N SER A 197 -11.49 2.55 -20.95
CA SER A 197 -11.71 4.00 -21.00
C SER A 197 -11.05 4.66 -22.21
N ALA A 198 -9.83 4.24 -22.57
CA ALA A 198 -9.16 4.74 -23.78
C ALA A 198 -9.95 4.39 -25.05
N HIS A 199 -10.49 3.17 -25.14
CA HIS A 199 -11.34 2.77 -26.26
C HIS A 199 -12.62 3.62 -26.35
N ALA A 200 -13.27 3.87 -25.22
CA ALA A 200 -14.46 4.72 -25.18
C ALA A 200 -14.15 6.13 -25.66
N VAL A 201 -13.09 6.77 -25.14
CA VAL A 201 -12.64 8.10 -25.54
C VAL A 201 -12.29 8.16 -27.03
N ALA A 202 -11.56 7.16 -27.54
CA ALA A 202 -11.16 7.11 -28.95
C ALA A 202 -12.35 7.10 -29.92
N ARG A 203 -13.49 6.54 -29.52
CA ARG A 203 -14.72 6.53 -30.33
C ARG A 203 -15.45 7.87 -30.32
N GLU A 204 -15.21 8.72 -29.33
CA GLU A 204 -15.81 10.06 -29.22
C GLU A 204 -15.01 11.13 -29.98
N ILE A 205 -13.72 10.89 -30.21
CA ILE A 205 -12.87 11.78 -31.00
C ILE A 205 -13.19 11.56 -32.50
N ARG A 206 -13.76 12.57 -33.12
CA ARG A 206 -14.07 12.60 -34.57
C ARG A 206 -13.08 13.50 -35.29
#